data_066a206a4805196874791d0b8c4bad73
#
_entry.id   066a206a4805196874791d0b8c4bad73
#
_cell.length_a   1.000
_cell.length_b   1.000
_cell.length_c   1.000
_cell.angle_alpha   90.00
_cell.angle_beta   90.00
_cell.angle_gamma   90.00
#
_symmetry.space_group_name_H-M   'P 1'
#
loop_
_entity.id
_entity.type
_entity.pdbx_description
1 polymer ?
#
loop_
_entity_poly.entity_id
_entity_poly.type
_entity_poly.pdbx_seq_one_letter_code
_entity_poly.pdbx_strand_id
1 'polypeptide(L)'
;DTYIEKDSSINDEIDKLRHSATSSLLERNDVIVVASVSCIFGLGSPIEYAKQVVSLRVGMEKPRDQLLKEMIDIQFERNDIDFQRGRFRVRGDVVEIFPASRDERALRIEFFGDEIDRIREVDALNGEILGETEHVSIFPATHFVTNEDHMEHAIASIQKELEDRLAVLRSENKLLEAQRLEQRTNYDIEMLREMGYTSGIEIYSRHMDGRKEG
;
A
#
# COMPACT_ATOMS: atom_id res chain seq x y z
N ASP A 1 -6.71 10.24 35.96
CA ASP A 1 -6.12 9.33 34.94
C ASP A 1 -6.08 10.08 33.62
N THR A 2 -4.86 10.45 33.21
CA THR A 2 -4.66 11.15 31.94
C THR A 2 -4.64 10.08 30.82
N TYR A 3 -5.67 10.04 30.01
CA TYR A 3 -5.70 9.21 28.81
C TYR A 3 -4.73 9.83 27.78
N ILE A 4 -3.57 9.24 27.61
CA ILE A 4 -2.65 9.59 26.52
C ILE A 4 -3.13 8.81 25.32
N GLU A 5 -3.75 9.50 24.37
CA GLU A 5 -4.07 8.97 23.06
C GLU A 5 -2.75 8.57 22.37
N LYS A 6 -2.50 7.28 22.31
CA LYS A 6 -1.35 6.76 21.60
C LYS A 6 -1.73 6.72 20.13
N ASP A 7 -1.43 7.79 19.40
CA ASP A 7 -1.43 7.74 17.95
C ASP A 7 -0.44 6.64 17.54
N SER A 8 -0.98 5.59 16.91
CA SER A 8 -0.15 4.60 16.24
C SER A 8 0.38 5.21 14.94
N SER A 9 1.37 6.08 15.04
CA SER A 9 2.10 6.52 13.86
C SER A 9 2.85 5.31 13.31
N ILE A 10 2.60 4.98 12.05
CA ILE A 10 3.40 4.00 11.32
C ILE A 10 4.83 4.54 11.32
N ASN A 11 5.76 3.74 11.82
CA ASN A 11 7.17 4.10 11.73
C ASN A 11 7.61 3.81 10.30
N ASP A 12 7.89 4.85 9.52
CA ASP A 12 8.29 4.76 8.11
C ASP A 12 9.48 3.84 7.86
N GLU A 13 10.41 3.78 8.81
CA GLU A 13 11.57 2.88 8.73
C GLU A 13 11.16 1.41 8.86
N ILE A 14 10.27 1.10 9.81
CA ILE A 14 9.75 -0.27 9.99
C ILE A 14 8.90 -0.67 8.77
N ASP A 15 8.09 0.24 8.26
CA ASP A 15 7.26 -0.01 7.07
C ASP A 15 8.12 -0.31 5.84
N LYS A 16 9.16 0.49 5.60
CA LYS A 16 10.15 0.24 4.54
C LYS A 16 10.79 -1.14 4.66
N LEU A 17 11.23 -1.52 5.87
CA LEU A 17 11.85 -2.83 6.12
C LEU A 17 10.87 -3.98 5.86
N ARG A 18 9.59 -3.82 6.21
CA ARG A 18 8.54 -4.79 5.93
C ARG A 18 8.33 -4.97 4.43
N HIS A 19 8.23 -3.87 3.67
CA HIS A 19 8.14 -3.91 2.20
C HIS A 19 9.37 -4.54 1.57
N SER A 20 10.57 -4.21 2.04
CA SER A 20 11.82 -4.81 1.56
C SER A 20 11.89 -6.32 1.83
N ALA A 21 11.45 -6.77 3.00
CA ALA A 21 11.40 -8.19 3.34
C ALA A 21 10.39 -8.94 2.45
N THR A 22 9.20 -8.38 2.26
CA THR A 22 8.13 -8.99 1.45
C THR A 22 8.53 -9.10 -0.02
N SER A 23 9.07 -8.04 -0.62
CA SER A 23 9.54 -8.06 -2.01
C SER A 23 10.68 -9.07 -2.20
N SER A 24 11.63 -9.10 -1.26
CA SER A 24 12.75 -10.05 -1.32
C SER A 24 12.29 -11.52 -1.27
N LEU A 25 11.28 -11.84 -0.45
CA LEU A 25 10.69 -13.18 -0.37
C LEU A 25 10.00 -13.62 -1.66
N LEU A 26 9.45 -12.66 -2.43
CA LEU A 26 8.77 -12.95 -3.69
C LEU A 26 9.72 -12.98 -4.90
N GLU A 27 10.83 -12.25 -4.85
CA GLU A 27 11.81 -12.17 -5.94
C GLU A 27 12.93 -13.21 -5.84
N ARG A 28 13.23 -13.68 -4.62
CA ARG A 28 14.42 -14.51 -4.34
C ARG A 28 14.05 -15.78 -3.60
N ASN A 29 14.81 -16.84 -3.83
CA ASN A 29 14.66 -18.15 -3.16
C ASN A 29 15.68 -18.39 -2.03
N ASP A 30 16.58 -17.43 -1.78
CA ASP A 30 17.68 -17.52 -0.83
C ASP A 30 17.50 -16.54 0.34
N VAL A 31 16.25 -16.27 0.75
CA VAL A 31 15.91 -15.29 1.78
C VAL A 31 15.38 -15.96 3.04
N ILE A 32 15.90 -15.55 4.18
CA ILE A 32 15.39 -15.89 5.52
C ILE A 32 15.07 -14.57 6.23
N VAL A 33 13.83 -14.43 6.72
CA VAL A 33 13.40 -13.26 7.47
C VAL A 33 13.40 -13.60 8.96
N VAL A 34 14.10 -12.77 9.74
CA VAL A 34 14.06 -12.81 11.22
C VAL A 34 13.42 -11.52 11.70
N ALA A 35 12.26 -11.61 12.32
CA ALA A 35 11.50 -10.45 12.74
C ALA A 35 10.75 -10.72 14.05
N SER A 36 10.33 -9.63 14.70
CA SER A 36 9.38 -9.72 15.81
C SER A 36 8.00 -10.20 15.30
N VAL A 37 7.27 -10.94 16.15
CA VAL A 37 5.92 -11.41 15.80
C VAL A 37 4.97 -10.25 15.45
N SER A 38 5.20 -9.07 15.98
CA SER A 38 4.43 -7.86 15.65
C SER A 38 4.54 -7.45 14.18
N CYS A 39 5.61 -7.84 13.47
CA CYS A 39 5.80 -7.52 12.06
C CYS A 39 4.86 -8.28 11.12
N ILE A 40 4.26 -9.40 11.56
CA ILE A 40 3.29 -10.16 10.76
C ILE A 40 1.86 -9.62 10.89
N PHE A 41 1.60 -8.79 11.88
CA PHE A 41 0.30 -8.12 11.99
C PHE A 41 0.15 -7.10 10.87
N GLY A 42 -1.03 -7.08 10.27
CA GLY A 42 -1.32 -6.15 9.21
C GLY A 42 -0.66 -6.48 7.87
N LEU A 43 -0.28 -7.72 7.62
CA LEU A 43 0.03 -8.21 6.28
C LEU A 43 -1.24 -8.79 5.66
N GLY A 44 -1.56 -8.37 4.44
CA GLY A 44 -2.65 -8.95 3.65
C GLY A 44 -2.32 -10.36 3.13
N SER A 45 -3.18 -10.89 2.28
CA SER A 45 -2.95 -12.19 1.63
C SER A 45 -1.69 -12.15 0.75
N PRO A 46 -0.69 -13.02 0.97
CA PRO A 46 0.51 -13.08 0.13
C PRO A 46 0.19 -13.39 -1.34
N ILE A 47 -0.87 -14.17 -1.57
CA ILE A 47 -1.31 -14.56 -2.92
C ILE A 47 -1.88 -13.34 -3.66
N GLU A 48 -2.72 -12.56 -3.00
CA GLU A 48 -3.29 -11.35 -3.61
C GLU A 48 -2.21 -10.28 -3.84
N TYR A 49 -1.31 -10.11 -2.89
CA TYR A 49 -0.17 -9.21 -3.04
C TYR A 49 0.72 -9.58 -4.24
N ALA A 50 1.03 -10.87 -4.41
CA ALA A 50 1.83 -11.36 -5.53
C ALA A 50 1.14 -11.17 -6.90
N LYS A 51 -0.19 -11.27 -6.97
CA LYS A 51 -0.96 -11.05 -8.21
C LYS A 51 -0.92 -9.60 -8.70
N GLN A 52 -0.64 -8.66 -7.83
CA GLN A 52 -0.67 -7.24 -8.12
C GLN A 52 0.72 -6.65 -8.43
N VAL A 53 1.72 -7.50 -8.57
CA VAL A 53 3.06 -7.08 -8.99
C VAL A 53 3.02 -6.64 -10.45
N VAL A 54 3.43 -5.39 -10.72
CA VAL A 54 3.58 -4.86 -12.07
C VAL A 54 4.96 -5.15 -12.58
N SER A 55 5.04 -5.98 -13.59
CA SER A 55 6.29 -6.38 -14.26
C SER A 55 6.50 -5.56 -15.53
N LEU A 56 7.64 -4.90 -15.63
CA LEU A 56 8.03 -4.09 -16.79
C LEU A 56 9.32 -4.61 -17.40
N ARG A 57 9.39 -4.57 -18.73
CA ARG A 57 10.56 -5.00 -19.49
C ARG A 57 10.83 -4.04 -20.64
N VAL A 58 12.11 -3.78 -20.92
CA VAL A 58 12.52 -3.02 -22.10
C VAL A 58 12.01 -3.71 -23.38
N GLY A 59 11.49 -2.93 -24.33
CA GLY A 59 10.84 -3.41 -25.54
C GLY A 59 9.41 -3.90 -25.36
N MET A 60 8.84 -3.79 -24.14
CA MET A 60 7.45 -4.15 -23.89
C MET A 60 6.52 -3.06 -24.43
N GLU A 61 5.53 -3.47 -25.23
CA GLU A 61 4.44 -2.59 -25.64
C GLU A 61 3.46 -2.42 -24.46
N LYS A 62 3.44 -1.24 -23.91
CA LYS A 62 2.56 -0.84 -22.80
C LYS A 62 2.34 0.67 -22.85
N PRO A 63 1.13 1.13 -23.17
CA PRO A 63 0.82 2.57 -23.13
C PRO A 63 1.14 3.18 -21.76
N ARG A 64 1.78 4.36 -21.75
CA ARG A 64 2.13 5.07 -20.53
C ARG A 64 0.91 5.23 -19.58
N ASP A 65 -0.24 5.61 -20.12
CA ASP A 65 -1.45 5.84 -19.31
C ASP A 65 -1.98 4.55 -18.67
N GLN A 66 -1.75 3.39 -19.29
CA GLN A 66 -2.02 2.09 -18.66
C GLN A 66 -1.10 1.87 -17.46
N LEU A 67 0.21 2.16 -17.58
CA LEU A 67 1.12 2.06 -16.44
C LEU A 67 0.68 2.99 -15.30
N LEU A 68 0.27 4.23 -15.60
CA LEU A 68 -0.19 5.16 -14.56
C LEU A 68 -1.41 4.63 -13.81
N LYS A 69 -2.37 4.01 -14.52
CA LYS A 69 -3.51 3.37 -13.91
C LYS A 69 -3.10 2.20 -13.01
N GLU A 70 -2.24 1.31 -13.52
CA GLU A 70 -1.71 0.18 -12.74
C GLU A 70 -0.99 0.66 -11.45
N MET A 71 -0.24 1.78 -11.50
CA MET A 71 0.38 2.34 -10.29
C MET A 71 -0.65 2.79 -9.25
N ILE A 72 -1.74 3.41 -9.67
CA ILE A 72 -2.84 3.79 -8.78
C ILE A 72 -3.52 2.55 -8.21
N ASP A 73 -3.78 1.54 -9.04
CA ASP A 73 -4.44 0.29 -8.64
C ASP A 73 -3.62 -0.45 -7.55
N ILE A 74 -2.29 -0.36 -7.60
CA ILE A 74 -1.38 -0.92 -6.58
C ILE A 74 -1.00 0.10 -5.49
N GLN A 75 -1.81 1.15 -5.32
CA GLN A 75 -1.77 2.11 -4.21
C GLN A 75 -0.55 3.06 -4.21
N PHE A 76 0.04 3.34 -5.37
CA PHE A 76 0.97 4.45 -5.49
C PHE A 76 0.24 5.77 -5.65
N GLU A 77 0.69 6.79 -4.94
CA GLU A 77 0.19 8.15 -5.06
C GLU A 77 0.93 8.92 -6.16
N ARG A 78 0.19 9.59 -7.06
CA ARG A 78 0.82 10.53 -8.00
C ARG A 78 1.16 11.83 -7.27
N ASN A 79 2.44 12.18 -7.25
CA ASN A 79 2.88 13.47 -6.72
C ASN A 79 4.10 13.97 -7.50
N ASP A 80 3.88 14.99 -8.33
CA ASP A 80 4.93 15.54 -9.20
C ASP A 80 5.88 16.49 -8.45
N ILE A 81 5.56 16.89 -7.21
CA ILE A 81 6.33 17.85 -6.39
C ILE A 81 7.08 17.13 -5.28
N ASP A 82 6.36 16.37 -4.46
CA ASP A 82 6.91 15.66 -3.30
C ASP A 82 7.12 14.18 -3.63
N PHE A 83 8.33 13.85 -4.09
CA PHE A 83 8.68 12.52 -4.56
C PHE A 83 9.26 11.68 -3.43
N GLN A 84 8.40 10.90 -2.77
CA GLN A 84 8.72 10.02 -1.66
C GLN A 84 8.38 8.57 -1.98
N ARG A 85 8.73 7.64 -1.08
CA ARG A 85 8.39 6.21 -1.19
C ARG A 85 6.87 6.02 -1.37
N GLY A 86 6.51 5.06 -2.22
CA GLY A 86 5.11 4.81 -2.56
C GLY A 86 4.49 5.85 -3.49
N ARG A 87 5.30 6.73 -4.10
CA ARG A 87 4.83 7.75 -5.03
C ARG A 87 5.44 7.59 -6.41
N PHE A 88 4.73 8.12 -7.39
CA PHE A 88 5.25 8.26 -8.75
C PHE A 88 4.99 9.67 -9.28
N ARG A 89 5.80 10.09 -10.24
CA ARG A 89 5.66 11.36 -10.94
C ARG A 89 5.83 11.17 -12.44
N VAL A 90 5.27 12.12 -13.21
CA VAL A 90 5.26 12.03 -14.68
C VAL A 90 5.82 13.31 -15.28
N ARG A 91 6.76 13.17 -16.20
CA ARG A 91 7.35 14.29 -16.96
C ARG A 91 7.46 13.90 -18.42
N GLY A 92 6.50 14.32 -19.24
CA GLY A 92 6.45 13.94 -20.65
C GLY A 92 6.31 12.44 -20.82
N ASP A 93 7.25 11.83 -21.53
CA ASP A 93 7.29 10.39 -21.78
C ASP A 93 8.10 9.61 -20.73
N VAL A 94 8.35 10.22 -19.58
CA VAL A 94 9.08 9.61 -18.47
C VAL A 94 8.17 9.46 -17.26
N VAL A 95 8.13 8.26 -16.69
CA VAL A 95 7.48 7.96 -15.42
C VAL A 95 8.55 7.58 -14.41
N GLU A 96 8.64 8.31 -13.31
CA GLU A 96 9.52 7.98 -12.20
C GLU A 96 8.70 7.41 -11.04
N ILE A 97 9.15 6.27 -10.53
CA ILE A 97 8.43 5.51 -9.49
C ILE A 97 9.39 5.31 -8.32
N PHE A 98 8.97 5.66 -7.12
CA PHE A 98 9.75 5.43 -5.91
C PHE A 98 9.15 4.25 -5.13
N PRO A 99 9.72 3.03 -5.26
CA PRO A 99 9.19 1.84 -4.61
C PRO A 99 9.15 1.98 -3.08
N ALA A 100 8.10 1.44 -2.46
CA ALA A 100 7.94 1.48 -0.99
C ALA A 100 9.04 0.70 -0.24
N SER A 101 9.67 -0.27 -0.91
CA SER A 101 10.74 -1.12 -0.37
C SER A 101 12.14 -0.52 -0.44
N ARG A 102 12.33 0.63 -1.10
CA ARG A 102 13.64 1.23 -1.35
C ARG A 102 13.82 2.54 -0.57
N ASP A 103 15.06 2.93 -0.34
CA ASP A 103 15.40 4.09 0.49
C ASP A 103 15.78 5.33 -0.32
N GLU A 104 16.72 5.18 -1.26
CA GLU A 104 17.30 6.31 -2.02
C GLU A 104 17.17 6.11 -3.53
N ARG A 105 16.69 4.93 -3.96
CA ARG A 105 16.65 4.54 -5.36
C ARG A 105 15.25 4.52 -5.91
N ALA A 106 15.02 5.31 -6.94
CA ALA A 106 13.81 5.29 -7.73
C ALA A 106 14.03 4.61 -9.07
N LEU A 107 12.94 4.27 -9.73
CA LEU A 107 12.92 3.73 -11.09
C LEU A 107 12.50 4.83 -12.05
N ARG A 108 13.20 4.97 -13.16
CA ARG A 108 12.84 5.84 -14.26
C ARG A 108 12.52 4.99 -15.47
N ILE A 109 11.26 5.04 -15.91
CA ILE A 109 10.73 4.34 -17.07
C ILE A 109 10.58 5.35 -18.19
N GLU A 110 11.31 5.16 -19.28
CA GLU A 110 11.30 6.03 -20.45
C GLU A 110 10.51 5.35 -21.57
N PHE A 111 9.59 6.08 -22.16
CA PHE A 111 8.72 5.59 -23.23
C PHE A 111 9.11 6.18 -24.58
N PHE A 112 9.00 5.38 -25.62
CA PHE A 112 8.99 5.83 -27.01
C PHE A 112 7.66 5.41 -27.65
N GLY A 113 6.71 6.35 -27.73
CA GLY A 113 5.32 6.03 -28.03
C GLY A 113 4.71 5.15 -26.93
N ASP A 114 4.22 3.97 -27.32
CA ASP A 114 3.63 3.00 -26.38
C ASP A 114 4.61 1.88 -25.97
N GLU A 115 5.88 1.99 -26.35
CA GLU A 115 6.92 1.03 -25.99
C GLU A 115 7.80 1.54 -24.86
N ILE A 116 8.19 0.67 -23.95
CA ILE A 116 9.20 0.96 -22.91
C ILE A 116 10.58 0.92 -23.55
N ASP A 117 11.18 2.10 -23.76
CA ASP A 117 12.50 2.24 -24.39
C ASP A 117 13.62 1.90 -23.41
N ARG A 118 13.53 2.40 -22.17
CA ARG A 118 14.56 2.20 -21.13
C ARG A 118 13.98 2.11 -19.74
N ILE A 119 14.67 1.33 -18.91
CA ILE A 119 14.42 1.25 -17.48
C ILE A 119 15.73 1.56 -16.75
N ARG A 120 15.72 2.60 -15.90
CA ARG A 120 16.91 3.05 -15.17
C ARG A 120 16.64 3.11 -13.68
N GLU A 121 17.68 2.78 -12.91
CA GLU A 121 17.72 3.15 -11.50
C GLU A 121 18.33 4.55 -11.36
N VAL A 122 17.68 5.40 -10.57
CA VAL A 122 18.10 6.77 -10.33
C VAL A 122 18.11 7.07 -8.84
N ASP A 123 18.99 7.96 -8.43
CA ASP A 123 18.94 8.55 -7.09
C ASP A 123 17.67 9.41 -6.98
N ALA A 124 16.86 9.17 -5.95
CA ALA A 124 15.57 9.82 -5.79
C ALA A 124 15.67 11.32 -5.49
N LEU A 125 16.79 11.78 -4.91
CA LEU A 125 17.01 13.16 -4.52
C LEU A 125 17.52 14.01 -5.68
N ASN A 126 18.58 13.56 -6.36
CA ASN A 126 19.26 14.35 -7.38
C ASN A 126 18.98 13.90 -8.82
N GLY A 127 18.36 12.72 -9.00
CA GLY A 127 18.04 12.16 -10.32
C GLY A 127 19.22 11.57 -11.07
N GLU A 128 20.37 11.37 -10.42
CA GLU A 128 21.55 10.75 -11.01
C GLU A 128 21.25 9.31 -11.42
N ILE A 129 21.70 8.91 -12.60
CA ILE A 129 21.53 7.54 -13.11
C ILE A 129 22.52 6.63 -12.40
N LEU A 130 22.02 5.65 -11.67
CA LEU A 130 22.80 4.67 -10.92
C LEU A 130 23.05 3.38 -11.72
N GLY A 131 22.16 3.07 -12.67
CA GLY A 131 22.26 1.88 -13.52
C GLY A 131 21.10 1.76 -14.49
N GLU A 132 21.23 0.78 -15.40
CA GLU A 132 20.18 0.38 -16.33
C GLU A 132 19.81 -1.09 -16.08
N THR A 133 18.55 -1.44 -16.29
CA THR A 133 18.06 -2.81 -16.17
C THR A 133 17.09 -3.14 -17.29
N GLU A 134 17.08 -4.38 -17.73
CA GLU A 134 16.17 -4.89 -18.77
C GLU A 134 14.78 -5.23 -18.24
N HIS A 135 14.67 -5.45 -16.91
CA HIS A 135 13.43 -5.88 -16.28
C HIS A 135 13.34 -5.37 -14.84
N VAL A 136 12.14 -5.02 -14.42
CA VAL A 136 11.85 -4.66 -13.03
C VAL A 136 10.47 -5.16 -12.62
N SER A 137 10.34 -5.57 -11.36
CA SER A 137 9.07 -5.85 -10.69
C SER A 137 8.75 -4.73 -9.72
N ILE A 138 7.56 -4.15 -9.83
CA ILE A 138 7.07 -3.09 -8.95
C ILE A 138 6.01 -3.71 -8.05
N PHE A 139 6.27 -3.72 -6.76
CA PHE A 139 5.38 -4.25 -5.74
C PHE A 139 4.42 -3.18 -5.25
N PRO A 140 3.22 -3.55 -4.76
CA PRO A 140 2.28 -2.59 -4.21
C PRO A 140 2.89 -1.68 -3.14
N ALA A 141 2.44 -0.43 -3.08
CA ALA A 141 2.89 0.56 -2.11
C ALA A 141 2.35 0.29 -0.68
N THR A 142 1.39 -0.61 -0.54
CA THR A 142 0.85 -1.08 0.74
C THR A 142 0.75 -2.60 0.76
N HIS A 143 0.80 -3.20 1.95
CA HIS A 143 0.56 -4.64 2.12
C HIS A 143 -0.92 -5.03 2.04
N PHE A 144 -1.82 -4.05 2.08
CA PHE A 144 -3.27 -4.25 2.01
C PHE A 144 -3.78 -3.83 0.64
N VAL A 145 -3.51 -4.66 -0.34
CA VAL A 145 -4.10 -4.48 -1.67
C VAL A 145 -5.18 -5.55 -1.84
N THR A 146 -6.41 -5.09 -2.03
CA THR A 146 -7.55 -5.99 -2.19
C THR A 146 -8.35 -5.57 -3.43
N ASN A 147 -9.01 -6.50 -4.08
CA ASN A 147 -9.89 -6.18 -5.20
C ASN A 147 -11.22 -5.56 -4.70
N GLU A 148 -11.96 -4.90 -5.59
CA GLU A 148 -13.21 -4.19 -5.25
C GLU A 148 -14.24 -5.09 -4.55
N ASP A 149 -14.43 -6.34 -5.03
CA ASP A 149 -15.38 -7.28 -4.45
C ASP A 149 -15.03 -7.64 -2.99
N HIS A 150 -13.75 -7.89 -2.72
CA HIS A 150 -13.29 -8.17 -1.36
C HIS A 150 -13.38 -6.92 -0.47
N MET A 151 -13.15 -5.73 -1.02
CA MET A 151 -13.27 -4.48 -0.28
C MET A 151 -14.70 -4.24 0.19
N GLU A 152 -15.70 -4.41 -0.68
CA GLU A 152 -17.11 -4.26 -0.29
C GLU A 152 -17.53 -5.28 0.77
N HIS A 153 -17.07 -6.53 0.67
CA HIS A 153 -17.30 -7.54 1.72
C HIS A 153 -16.65 -7.15 3.06
N ALA A 154 -15.43 -6.63 3.02
CA ALA A 154 -14.73 -6.16 4.21
C ALA A 154 -15.49 -4.98 4.86
N ILE A 155 -15.91 -4.00 4.06
CA ILE A 155 -16.69 -2.84 4.52
C ILE A 155 -17.99 -3.28 5.17
N ALA A 156 -18.74 -4.18 4.53
CA ALA A 156 -20.00 -4.72 5.10
C ALA A 156 -19.76 -5.41 6.47
N SER A 157 -18.66 -6.15 6.59
CA SER A 157 -18.25 -6.79 7.83
C SER A 157 -17.87 -5.79 8.93
N ILE A 158 -17.12 -4.73 8.57
CA ILE A 158 -16.75 -3.63 9.48
C ILE A 158 -17.99 -2.89 9.97
N GLN A 159 -18.93 -2.57 9.07
CA GLN A 159 -20.19 -1.91 9.43
C GLN A 159 -21.00 -2.71 10.44
N LYS A 160 -21.13 -4.02 10.21
CA LYS A 160 -21.84 -4.91 11.12
C LYS A 160 -21.20 -4.94 12.51
N GLU A 161 -19.87 -5.08 12.60
CA GLU A 161 -19.18 -5.08 13.88
C GLU A 161 -19.30 -3.72 14.60
N LEU A 162 -19.27 -2.61 13.83
CA LEU A 162 -19.52 -1.29 14.39
C LEU A 162 -20.89 -1.19 15.02
N GLU A 163 -21.97 -1.64 14.35
CA GLU A 163 -23.33 -1.61 14.87
C GLU A 163 -23.44 -2.41 16.18
N ASP A 164 -22.88 -3.62 16.20
CA ASP A 164 -22.88 -4.49 17.39
C ASP A 164 -22.13 -3.82 18.55
N ARG A 165 -20.98 -3.21 18.28
CA ARG A 165 -20.19 -2.53 19.31
C ARG A 165 -20.85 -1.26 19.81
N LEU A 166 -21.47 -0.48 18.94
CA LEU A 166 -22.23 0.72 19.34
C LEU A 166 -23.41 0.39 20.25
N ALA A 167 -24.11 -0.72 19.97
CA ALA A 167 -25.21 -1.18 20.83
C ALA A 167 -24.72 -1.49 22.26
N VAL A 168 -23.57 -2.15 22.40
CA VAL A 168 -22.95 -2.43 23.70
C VAL A 168 -22.56 -1.14 24.41
N LEU A 169 -21.81 -0.23 23.75
CA LEU A 169 -21.36 1.02 24.37
C LEU A 169 -22.54 1.90 24.82
N ARG A 170 -23.60 1.96 24.01
CA ARG A 170 -24.81 2.72 24.37
C ARG A 170 -25.55 2.08 25.56
N SER A 171 -25.59 0.74 25.65
CA SER A 171 -26.18 0.04 26.80
C SER A 171 -25.40 0.27 28.10
N GLU A 172 -24.09 0.46 28.01
CA GLU A 172 -23.20 0.79 29.12
C GLU A 172 -23.16 2.30 29.46
N ASN A 173 -23.98 3.12 28.76
CA ASN A 173 -24.02 4.58 28.88
C ASN A 173 -22.69 5.29 28.53
N LYS A 174 -21.86 4.66 27.67
CA LYS A 174 -20.59 5.19 27.16
C LYS A 174 -20.84 5.96 25.86
N LEU A 175 -21.62 7.06 25.98
CA LEU A 175 -22.11 7.78 24.79
C LEU A 175 -21.00 8.49 24.02
N LEU A 176 -19.99 9.03 24.72
CA LEU A 176 -18.87 9.72 24.07
C LEU A 176 -17.96 8.76 23.29
N GLU A 177 -17.67 7.61 23.89
CA GLU A 177 -16.91 6.54 23.24
C GLU A 177 -17.65 5.99 22.02
N ALA A 178 -18.96 5.80 22.13
CA ALA A 178 -19.80 5.38 21.02
C ALA A 178 -19.74 6.39 19.85
N GLN A 179 -19.89 7.68 20.15
CA GLN A 179 -19.83 8.75 19.14
C GLN A 179 -18.46 8.81 18.45
N ARG A 180 -17.36 8.75 19.20
CA ARG A 180 -16.00 8.78 18.63
C ARG A 180 -15.72 7.57 17.75
N LEU A 181 -16.10 6.37 18.22
CA LEU A 181 -15.94 5.15 17.44
C LEU A 181 -16.73 5.22 16.12
N GLU A 182 -18.00 5.66 16.19
CA GLU A 182 -18.88 5.80 15.03
C GLU A 182 -18.31 6.79 14.01
N GLN A 183 -17.86 7.97 14.44
CA GLN A 183 -17.28 8.97 13.56
C GLN A 183 -16.00 8.49 12.89
N ARG A 184 -15.07 7.91 13.66
CA ARG A 184 -13.80 7.41 13.12
C ARG A 184 -14.03 6.28 12.11
N THR A 185 -14.81 5.27 12.50
CA THR A 185 -15.01 4.11 11.63
C THR A 185 -15.77 4.48 10.34
N ASN A 186 -16.75 5.38 10.41
CA ASN A 186 -17.44 5.86 9.21
C ASN A 186 -16.49 6.64 8.27
N TYR A 187 -15.61 7.47 8.82
CA TYR A 187 -14.58 8.15 8.04
C TYR A 187 -13.63 7.14 7.37
N ASP A 188 -13.16 6.14 8.11
CA ASP A 188 -12.30 5.08 7.57
C ASP A 188 -12.99 4.30 6.44
N ILE A 189 -14.30 3.99 6.59
CA ILE A 189 -15.09 3.32 5.56
C ILE A 189 -15.23 4.18 4.29
N GLU A 190 -15.44 5.48 4.44
CA GLU A 190 -15.50 6.40 3.32
C GLU A 190 -14.16 6.43 2.57
N MET A 191 -13.05 6.54 3.29
CA MET A 191 -11.71 6.47 2.71
C MET A 191 -11.43 5.15 2.00
N LEU A 192 -11.86 4.02 2.58
CA LEU A 192 -11.72 2.71 1.95
C LEU A 192 -12.50 2.60 0.63
N ARG A 193 -13.70 3.18 0.54
CA ARG A 193 -14.51 3.21 -0.69
C ARG A 193 -13.94 4.10 -1.77
N GLU A 194 -13.53 5.31 -1.39
CA GLU A 194 -13.09 6.32 -2.37
C GLU A 194 -11.65 6.11 -2.82
N MET A 195 -10.77 5.71 -1.90
CA MET A 195 -9.33 5.64 -2.11
C MET A 195 -8.77 4.21 -2.07
N GLY A 196 -9.57 3.21 -1.67
CA GLY A 196 -9.09 1.85 -1.43
C GLY A 196 -8.15 1.71 -0.23
N TYR A 197 -7.95 2.76 0.54
CA TYR A 197 -7.00 2.82 1.65
C TYR A 197 -7.47 3.79 2.75
N THR A 198 -7.11 3.51 4.00
CA THR A 198 -7.22 4.43 5.13
C THR A 198 -6.02 4.33 6.06
N SER A 199 -5.70 5.41 6.78
CA SER A 199 -4.65 5.39 7.79
C SER A 199 -5.02 4.43 8.93
N GLY A 200 -4.13 3.46 9.23
CA GLY A 200 -4.42 2.41 10.21
C GLY A 200 -5.25 1.26 9.66
N ILE A 201 -5.21 1.02 8.35
CA ILE A 201 -5.94 -0.07 7.66
C ILE A 201 -5.64 -1.45 8.29
N GLU A 202 -4.49 -1.62 8.93
CA GLU A 202 -4.11 -2.83 9.63
C GLU A 202 -5.08 -3.21 10.78
N ILE A 203 -5.81 -2.23 11.33
CA ILE A 203 -6.86 -2.47 12.35
C ILE A 203 -7.98 -3.32 11.75
N TYR A 204 -8.23 -3.17 10.45
CA TYR A 204 -9.25 -3.87 9.69
C TYR A 204 -8.75 -5.14 9.00
N SER A 205 -7.49 -5.56 9.24
CA SER A 205 -6.85 -6.70 8.56
C SER A 205 -7.68 -7.98 8.57
N ARG A 206 -8.36 -8.28 9.67
CA ARG A 206 -9.25 -9.44 9.79
C ARG A 206 -10.38 -9.40 8.75
N HIS A 207 -11.00 -8.25 8.56
CA HIS A 207 -12.09 -8.04 7.61
C HIS A 207 -11.58 -8.11 6.17
N MET A 208 -10.40 -7.53 5.91
CA MET A 208 -9.75 -7.55 4.59
C MET A 208 -9.37 -8.97 4.16
N ASP A 209 -8.91 -9.80 5.09
CA ASP A 209 -8.48 -11.18 4.82
C ASP A 209 -9.60 -12.20 4.93
N GLY A 210 -10.81 -11.80 5.35
CA GLY A 210 -11.95 -12.70 5.57
C GLY A 210 -11.73 -13.74 6.68
N ARG A 211 -10.79 -13.48 7.62
CA ARG A 211 -10.51 -14.39 8.73
C ARG A 211 -11.63 -14.37 9.76
N LYS A 212 -11.95 -15.56 10.30
CA LYS A 212 -12.91 -15.69 11.43
C LYS A 212 -12.28 -15.13 12.72
N GLU A 213 -13.14 -14.71 13.64
CA GLU A 213 -12.70 -14.42 15.00
C GLU A 213 -11.99 -15.65 15.59
N GLY A 214 -10.75 -15.44 16.04
CA GLY A 214 -9.94 -16.45 16.72
C GLY A 214 -10.07 -16.31 18.22
#